data_294d2f9494faaf23fc7d7a94a90cdbfe
#
_entry.id   294d2f9494faaf23fc7d7a94a90cdbfe
#
_cell.length_a   1.000
_cell.length_b   1.000
_cell.length_c   1.000
_cell.angle_alpha   90.00
_cell.angle_beta   90.00
_cell.angle_gamma   90.00
#
_symmetry.space_group_name_H-M   'P 1'
#
loop_
_entity.id
_entity.type
_entity.pdbx_description
1 polymer ?
#
loop_
_entity_poly.entity_id
_entity_poly.type
_entity_poly.pdbx_seq_one_letter_code
_entity_poly.pdbx_strand_id
1 'polypeptide(L)'
;PIRLVVPYPPGGPLDTAARALAERVKEPLGIIVVENRPGAGGNLGVDQVAKAAPDGYSLVIGAVATHAINPWLFSKLPYDPIKDFAPITSLAMLPTVAVANPKAPFGSMQEMVDYARRNPDQVTFGSAGNGSPNHLFAELLNKTANVKTLHVAYKGIAAALTDVVAGNVAIAYASLPTVQSFIDTGRLKALGVTSPKRIPSLPNVPA
;
A
#
# COMPACT_ATOMS: atom_id res chain seq x y z
N PRO A 1 11.97 26.05 -8.76
CA PRO A 1 11.45 24.74 -9.17
C PRO A 1 10.36 24.28 -8.21
N ILE A 2 9.39 23.53 -8.74
CA ILE A 2 8.37 22.89 -7.92
C ILE A 2 9.02 21.71 -7.18
N ARG A 3 8.77 21.62 -5.88
CA ARG A 3 9.19 20.50 -5.03
C ARG A 3 8.01 19.53 -4.86
N LEU A 4 8.19 18.26 -5.21
CA LEU A 4 7.22 17.22 -5.02
C LEU A 4 7.72 16.23 -3.96
N VAL A 5 7.19 16.33 -2.76
CA VAL A 5 7.60 15.49 -1.63
C VAL A 5 6.87 14.15 -1.71
N VAL A 6 7.63 13.07 -1.67
CA VAL A 6 7.15 11.69 -1.52
C VAL A 6 7.46 11.25 -0.09
N PRO A 7 6.43 10.99 0.76
CA PRO A 7 6.64 10.72 2.18
C PRO A 7 7.10 9.27 2.48
N TYR A 8 7.71 8.61 1.50
CA TYR A 8 8.16 7.22 1.58
C TYR A 8 9.53 7.04 0.90
N PRO A 9 10.23 5.92 1.17
CA PRO A 9 11.50 5.62 0.53
C PRO A 9 11.40 5.59 -1.00
N PRO A 10 12.51 5.88 -1.71
CA PRO A 10 12.57 5.79 -3.16
C PRO A 10 12.33 4.35 -3.65
N GLY A 11 11.87 4.22 -4.90
CA GLY A 11 11.58 2.92 -5.55
C GLY A 11 10.23 2.31 -5.18
N GLY A 12 9.48 2.92 -4.27
CA GLY A 12 8.10 2.51 -3.97
C GLY A 12 7.09 3.02 -5.00
N PRO A 13 5.83 2.53 -4.94
CA PRO A 13 4.79 2.88 -5.93
C PRO A 13 4.49 4.39 -5.99
N LEU A 14 4.54 5.10 -4.86
CA LEU A 14 4.34 6.55 -4.83
C LEU A 14 5.52 7.30 -5.46
N ASP A 15 6.75 6.85 -5.22
CA ASP A 15 7.94 7.43 -5.83
C ASP A 15 7.95 7.24 -7.35
N THR A 16 7.59 6.05 -7.81
CA THR A 16 7.46 5.76 -9.24
C THR A 16 6.40 6.66 -9.89
N ALA A 17 5.23 6.82 -9.27
CA ALA A 17 4.18 7.70 -9.75
C ALA A 17 4.62 9.17 -9.77
N ALA A 18 5.32 9.63 -8.72
CA ALA A 18 5.85 10.99 -8.63
C ALA A 18 6.83 11.31 -9.77
N ARG A 19 7.77 10.40 -10.03
CA ARG A 19 8.76 10.58 -11.09
C ARG A 19 8.14 10.53 -12.48
N ALA A 20 7.19 9.64 -12.71
CA ALA A 20 6.43 9.58 -13.95
C ALA A 20 5.62 10.86 -14.19
N LEU A 21 4.99 11.42 -13.15
CA LEU A 21 4.30 12.70 -13.21
C LEU A 21 5.29 13.82 -13.52
N ALA A 22 6.38 13.93 -12.75
CA ALA A 22 7.38 14.99 -12.91
C ALA A 22 7.94 15.07 -14.34
N GLU A 23 8.21 13.91 -14.95
CA GLU A 23 8.67 13.86 -16.33
C GLU A 23 7.58 14.28 -17.35
N ARG A 24 6.33 13.87 -17.11
CA ARG A 24 5.20 14.19 -18.00
C ARG A 24 4.82 15.67 -18.03
N VAL A 25 5.00 16.37 -16.91
CA VAL A 25 4.60 17.77 -16.77
C VAL A 25 5.79 18.75 -16.89
N LYS A 26 6.95 18.25 -17.25
CA LYS A 26 8.18 19.04 -17.38
C LYS A 26 8.11 20.15 -18.41
N GLU A 27 7.46 19.90 -19.55
CA GLU A 27 7.28 20.91 -20.59
C GLU A 27 6.40 22.09 -20.15
N PRO A 28 5.16 21.86 -19.63
CA PRO A 28 4.28 22.96 -19.23
C PRO A 28 4.65 23.62 -17.89
N LEU A 29 5.27 22.91 -16.94
CA LEU A 29 5.49 23.38 -15.57
C LEU A 29 6.96 23.58 -15.21
N GLY A 30 7.88 23.22 -16.09
CA GLY A 30 9.30 23.24 -15.82
C GLY A 30 9.76 22.06 -14.94
N ILE A 31 10.94 22.22 -14.34
CA ILE A 31 11.57 21.16 -13.56
C ILE A 31 10.84 20.96 -12.23
N ILE A 32 10.40 19.72 -12.00
CA ILE A 32 9.89 19.26 -10.70
C ILE A 32 10.96 18.42 -10.00
N VAL A 33 11.33 18.83 -8.80
CA VAL A 33 12.28 18.09 -7.96
C VAL A 33 11.52 17.13 -7.07
N VAL A 34 11.70 15.83 -7.29
CA VAL A 34 11.09 14.78 -6.45
C VAL A 34 12.01 14.55 -5.23
N GLU A 35 11.47 14.77 -4.04
CA GLU A 35 12.16 14.57 -2.77
C GLU A 35 11.53 13.46 -1.94
N ASN A 36 12.27 12.40 -1.62
CA ASN A 36 11.82 11.37 -0.71
C ASN A 36 12.08 11.79 0.74
N ARG A 37 11.02 11.85 1.56
CA ARG A 37 11.06 12.22 2.98
C ARG A 37 10.35 11.19 3.84
N PRO A 38 10.93 9.99 4.00
CA PRO A 38 10.31 8.92 4.78
C PRO A 38 10.40 9.19 6.29
N GLY A 39 9.54 8.52 7.04
CA GLY A 39 9.58 8.47 8.50
C GLY A 39 8.20 8.66 9.14
N ALA A 40 8.03 8.08 10.33
CA ALA A 40 6.80 8.11 11.12
C ALA A 40 5.53 7.77 10.30
N GLY A 41 5.58 6.68 9.50
CA GLY A 41 4.44 6.30 8.64
C GLY A 41 4.13 7.28 7.51
N GLY A 42 5.09 8.11 7.10
CA GLY A 42 4.94 9.18 6.11
C GLY A 42 4.67 10.57 6.71
N ASN A 43 4.42 10.64 8.02
CA ASN A 43 4.03 11.90 8.66
C ASN A 43 5.11 12.98 8.57
N LEU A 44 6.41 12.63 8.56
CA LEU A 44 7.48 13.61 8.47
C LEU A 44 7.48 14.37 7.13
N GLY A 45 7.32 13.65 6.01
CA GLY A 45 7.26 14.28 4.70
C GLY A 45 6.02 15.13 4.51
N VAL A 46 4.89 14.67 5.01
CA VAL A 46 3.61 15.40 4.95
C VAL A 46 3.64 16.66 5.81
N ASP A 47 4.15 16.57 7.04
CA ASP A 47 4.32 17.71 7.96
C ASP A 47 5.22 18.81 7.37
N GLN A 48 6.29 18.41 6.68
CA GLN A 48 7.18 19.36 6.02
C GLN A 48 6.44 20.25 5.01
N VAL A 49 5.50 19.66 4.24
CA VAL A 49 4.72 20.41 3.24
C VAL A 49 3.58 21.18 3.90
N ALA A 50 2.92 20.63 4.91
CA ALA A 50 1.91 21.35 5.70
C ALA A 50 2.43 22.66 6.28
N LYS A 51 3.71 22.72 6.64
CA LYS A 51 4.39 23.91 7.20
C LYS A 51 5.13 24.75 6.16
N ALA A 52 5.11 24.37 4.89
CA ALA A 52 5.75 25.16 3.83
C ALA A 52 4.90 26.41 3.50
N ALA A 53 5.55 27.39 2.84
CA ALA A 53 4.82 28.54 2.33
C ALA A 53 3.71 28.10 1.35
N PRO A 54 2.49 28.65 1.43
CA PRO A 54 1.37 28.27 0.55
C PRO A 54 1.46 29.00 -0.81
N ASP A 55 2.61 28.91 -1.45
CA ASP A 55 2.94 29.59 -2.71
C ASP A 55 2.73 28.69 -3.96
N GLY A 56 2.29 27.45 -3.77
CA GLY A 56 2.07 26.47 -4.84
C GLY A 56 3.32 25.75 -5.32
N TYR A 57 4.50 26.02 -4.75
CA TYR A 57 5.76 25.39 -5.15
C TYR A 57 6.16 24.20 -4.28
N SER A 58 5.46 23.95 -3.17
CA SER A 58 5.68 22.77 -2.33
C SER A 58 4.47 21.87 -2.39
N LEU A 59 4.62 20.70 -3.01
CA LEU A 59 3.58 19.71 -3.19
C LEU A 59 3.93 18.43 -2.43
N VAL A 60 2.91 17.68 -2.00
CA VAL A 60 3.09 16.35 -1.42
C VAL A 60 2.21 15.31 -2.13
N ILE A 61 2.72 14.11 -2.33
CA ILE A 61 1.88 12.98 -2.67
C ILE A 61 1.28 12.43 -1.38
N GLY A 62 0.03 12.80 -1.13
CA GLY A 62 -0.77 12.24 -0.06
C GLY A 62 -1.06 10.76 -0.32
N ALA A 63 -1.14 9.98 0.74
CA ALA A 63 -1.51 8.59 0.70
C ALA A 63 -2.68 8.31 1.64
N VAL A 64 -3.38 7.19 1.43
CA VAL A 64 -4.42 6.71 2.36
C VAL A 64 -3.88 6.64 3.79
N ALA A 65 -2.64 6.17 3.97
CA ALA A 65 -2.01 6.12 5.28
C ALA A 65 -1.94 7.50 5.94
N THR A 66 -1.38 8.49 5.27
CA THR A 66 -1.12 9.81 5.86
C THR A 66 -2.35 10.67 6.05
N HIS A 67 -3.38 10.53 5.19
CA HIS A 67 -4.56 11.41 5.20
C HIS A 67 -5.83 10.75 5.75
N ALA A 68 -5.90 9.41 5.79
CA ALA A 68 -7.09 8.70 6.27
C ALA A 68 -6.85 7.79 7.47
N ILE A 69 -5.65 7.17 7.58
CA ILE A 69 -5.36 6.19 8.64
C ILE A 69 -4.64 6.84 9.83
N ASN A 70 -3.56 7.58 9.58
CA ASN A 70 -2.70 8.14 10.61
C ASN A 70 -3.43 9.09 11.58
N PRO A 71 -4.44 9.87 11.16
CA PRO A 71 -5.26 10.65 12.08
C PRO A 71 -5.92 9.85 13.21
N TRP A 72 -6.18 8.57 12.97
CA TRP A 72 -6.81 7.67 13.95
C TRP A 72 -5.80 6.74 14.65
N LEU A 73 -4.61 6.59 14.06
CA LEU A 73 -3.58 5.69 14.56
C LEU A 73 -2.59 6.38 15.51
N PHE A 74 -2.27 7.64 15.25
CA PHE A 74 -1.32 8.40 16.05
C PHE A 74 -2.07 9.30 17.05
N SER A 75 -1.68 9.23 18.32
CA SER A 75 -2.24 10.07 19.38
C SER A 75 -1.98 11.56 19.17
N LYS A 76 -0.91 11.90 18.43
CA LYS A 76 -0.55 13.27 18.08
C LYS A 76 -0.05 13.30 16.63
N LEU A 77 -0.82 13.91 15.76
CA LEU A 77 -0.44 14.17 14.37
C LEU A 77 0.07 15.61 14.26
N PRO A 78 1.23 15.88 13.61
CA PRO A 78 1.78 17.22 13.55
C PRO A 78 1.13 18.13 12.50
N TYR A 79 0.12 17.65 11.77
CA TYR A 79 -0.63 18.35 10.73
C TYR A 79 -2.12 17.94 10.78
N ASP A 80 -2.98 18.80 10.24
CA ASP A 80 -4.39 18.49 9.96
C ASP A 80 -4.48 18.00 8.48
N PRO A 81 -4.91 16.75 8.23
CA PRO A 81 -4.88 16.16 6.88
C PRO A 81 -5.86 16.83 5.90
N ILE A 82 -6.77 17.66 6.40
CA ILE A 82 -7.79 18.35 5.59
C ILE A 82 -7.48 19.86 5.50
N LYS A 83 -7.22 20.52 6.63
CA LYS A 83 -7.12 21.99 6.70
C LYS A 83 -5.77 22.52 6.22
N ASP A 84 -4.70 21.75 6.39
CA ASP A 84 -3.34 22.20 6.07
C ASP A 84 -2.96 21.99 4.60
N PHE A 85 -3.90 21.47 3.78
CA PHE A 85 -3.66 21.15 2.37
C PHE A 85 -4.74 21.68 1.45
N ALA A 86 -4.32 22.08 0.25
CA ALA A 86 -5.21 22.32 -0.89
C ALA A 86 -5.15 21.10 -1.81
N PRO A 87 -6.18 20.24 -1.86
CA PRO A 87 -6.18 19.04 -2.73
C PRO A 87 -6.21 19.46 -4.20
N ILE A 88 -5.36 18.84 -5.03
CA ILE A 88 -5.29 19.11 -6.47
C ILE A 88 -6.08 18.05 -7.23
N THR A 89 -5.71 16.78 -7.10
CA THR A 89 -6.36 15.67 -7.79
C THR A 89 -5.96 14.32 -7.19
N SER A 90 -6.74 13.27 -7.51
CA SER A 90 -6.33 11.89 -7.28
C SER A 90 -5.35 11.47 -8.38
N LEU A 91 -4.09 11.25 -8.01
CA LEU A 91 -3.03 10.92 -8.96
C LEU A 91 -3.17 9.51 -9.54
N ALA A 92 -3.43 8.53 -8.68
CA ALA A 92 -3.60 7.14 -9.07
C ALA A 92 -4.37 6.35 -8.00
N MET A 93 -5.08 5.32 -8.45
CA MET A 93 -5.59 4.25 -7.59
C MET A 93 -4.75 2.99 -7.85
N LEU A 94 -4.11 2.48 -6.81
CA LEU A 94 -3.29 1.28 -6.90
C LEU A 94 -4.07 0.10 -6.30
N PRO A 95 -4.56 -0.82 -7.14
CA PRO A 95 -5.22 -2.02 -6.63
C PRO A 95 -4.25 -2.82 -5.75
N THR A 96 -4.73 -3.29 -4.63
CA THR A 96 -4.02 -4.24 -3.79
C THR A 96 -4.46 -5.65 -4.16
N VAL A 97 -3.51 -6.55 -4.27
CA VAL A 97 -3.72 -7.96 -4.55
C VAL A 97 -3.41 -8.76 -3.31
N ALA A 98 -4.33 -9.62 -2.92
CA ALA A 98 -4.07 -10.67 -1.96
C ALA A 98 -3.30 -11.78 -2.66
N VAL A 99 -2.10 -12.07 -2.20
CA VAL A 99 -1.23 -13.10 -2.78
C VAL A 99 -0.88 -14.16 -1.74
N ALA A 100 -0.69 -15.39 -2.22
CA ALA A 100 -0.30 -16.52 -1.40
C ALA A 100 0.88 -17.28 -2.02
N ASN A 101 1.55 -18.07 -1.17
CA ASN A 101 2.48 -19.08 -1.66
C ASN A 101 1.72 -20.10 -2.54
N PRO A 102 2.26 -20.54 -3.68
CA PRO A 102 1.62 -21.55 -4.54
C PRO A 102 1.25 -22.85 -3.81
N LYS A 103 2.00 -23.22 -2.77
CA LYS A 103 1.77 -24.43 -1.96
C LYS A 103 0.73 -24.23 -0.85
N ALA A 104 0.21 -23.02 -0.66
CA ALA A 104 -0.84 -22.78 0.35
C ALA A 104 -2.08 -23.63 0.03
N PRO A 105 -2.80 -24.16 1.05
CA PRO A 105 -3.90 -25.11 0.88
C PRO A 105 -5.22 -24.48 0.38
N PHE A 106 -5.13 -23.31 -0.25
CA PHE A 106 -6.27 -22.57 -0.82
C PHE A 106 -5.81 -21.84 -2.10
N GLY A 107 -6.69 -21.76 -3.09
CA GLY A 107 -6.43 -21.14 -4.39
C GLY A 107 -7.25 -19.87 -4.66
N SER A 108 -8.16 -19.49 -3.75
CA SER A 108 -9.00 -18.30 -3.85
C SER A 108 -9.17 -17.63 -2.48
N MET A 109 -9.68 -16.39 -2.47
CA MET A 109 -10.01 -15.70 -1.21
C MET A 109 -11.09 -16.45 -0.43
N GLN A 110 -12.10 -17.00 -1.11
CA GLN A 110 -13.15 -17.77 -0.45
C GLN A 110 -12.58 -19.01 0.24
N GLU A 111 -11.76 -19.78 -0.46
CA GLU A 111 -11.11 -20.97 0.11
C GLU A 111 -10.19 -20.62 1.27
N MET A 112 -9.47 -19.49 1.20
CA MET A 112 -8.64 -19.00 2.29
C MET A 112 -9.47 -18.64 3.53
N VAL A 113 -10.60 -17.95 3.35
CA VAL A 113 -11.55 -17.64 4.44
C VAL A 113 -12.11 -18.91 5.05
N ASP A 114 -12.53 -19.87 4.22
CA ASP A 114 -13.08 -21.15 4.70
C ASP A 114 -12.02 -22.00 5.42
N TYR A 115 -10.77 -21.93 4.96
CA TYR A 115 -9.65 -22.58 5.64
C TYR A 115 -9.37 -21.91 6.99
N ALA A 116 -9.29 -20.57 7.05
CA ALA A 116 -9.06 -19.82 8.28
C ALA A 116 -10.19 -20.03 9.31
N ARG A 117 -11.43 -20.17 8.85
CA ARG A 117 -12.58 -20.46 9.73
C ARG A 117 -12.48 -21.84 10.40
N ARG A 118 -11.99 -22.85 9.66
CA ARG A 118 -11.78 -24.19 10.19
C ARG A 118 -10.50 -24.33 11.00
N ASN A 119 -9.52 -23.46 10.77
CA ASN A 119 -8.20 -23.50 11.38
C ASN A 119 -7.82 -22.10 11.90
N PRO A 120 -8.42 -21.63 13.01
CA PRO A 120 -8.12 -20.31 13.57
C PRO A 120 -6.61 -20.17 13.84
N ASP A 121 -6.08 -18.97 13.57
CA ASP A 121 -4.66 -18.59 13.76
C ASP A 121 -3.64 -19.41 12.92
N GLN A 122 -4.08 -20.30 12.03
CA GLN A 122 -3.14 -21.05 11.16
C GLN A 122 -2.80 -20.33 9.85
N VAL A 123 -3.62 -19.38 9.41
CA VAL A 123 -3.29 -18.55 8.27
C VAL A 123 -2.50 -17.34 8.75
N THR A 124 -1.21 -17.30 8.42
CA THR A 124 -0.36 -16.14 8.71
C THR A 124 -0.44 -15.12 7.59
N PHE A 125 -0.46 -13.82 7.92
CA PHE A 125 -0.34 -12.77 6.90
C PHE A 125 0.78 -11.80 7.21
N GLY A 126 1.57 -11.46 6.17
CA GLY A 126 2.65 -10.50 6.23
C GLY A 126 2.18 -9.09 5.88
N SER A 127 2.63 -8.09 6.65
CA SER A 127 2.36 -6.68 6.37
C SER A 127 3.64 -5.83 6.37
N ALA A 128 3.52 -4.58 5.93
CA ALA A 128 4.60 -3.60 6.00
C ALA A 128 4.81 -3.00 7.41
N GLY A 129 4.17 -3.58 8.41
CA GLY A 129 4.22 -3.16 9.81
C GLY A 129 2.84 -2.81 10.37
N ASN A 130 2.79 -2.64 11.69
CA ASN A 130 1.55 -2.31 12.40
C ASN A 130 0.94 -1.00 11.86
N GLY A 131 -0.37 -1.00 11.61
CA GLY A 131 -1.11 0.15 11.10
C GLY A 131 -0.87 0.44 9.62
N SER A 132 -0.06 -0.34 8.91
CA SER A 132 0.07 -0.21 7.45
C SER A 132 -1.25 -0.56 6.74
N PRO A 133 -1.51 -0.04 5.52
CA PRO A 133 -2.68 -0.41 4.76
C PRO A 133 -2.85 -1.93 4.59
N ASN A 134 -1.74 -2.65 4.39
CA ASN A 134 -1.72 -4.10 4.27
C ASN A 134 -2.20 -4.81 5.55
N HIS A 135 -1.84 -4.28 6.72
CA HIS A 135 -2.35 -4.76 8.01
C HIS A 135 -3.85 -4.51 8.12
N LEU A 136 -4.30 -3.29 7.83
CA LEU A 136 -5.72 -2.92 7.97
C LEU A 136 -6.63 -3.68 7.00
N PHE A 137 -6.18 -4.00 5.78
CA PHE A 137 -6.94 -4.83 4.85
C PHE A 137 -7.16 -6.23 5.41
N ALA A 138 -6.14 -6.84 6.01
CA ALA A 138 -6.27 -8.15 6.64
C ALA A 138 -7.20 -8.12 7.85
N GLU A 139 -7.08 -7.10 8.70
CA GLU A 139 -7.95 -6.96 9.87
C GLU A 139 -9.40 -6.66 9.49
N LEU A 140 -9.62 -5.87 8.43
CA LEU A 140 -10.96 -5.66 7.89
C LEU A 140 -11.58 -6.98 7.37
N LEU A 141 -10.78 -7.78 6.66
CA LEU A 141 -11.22 -9.10 6.21
C LEU A 141 -11.52 -10.00 7.41
N ASN A 142 -10.64 -10.08 8.39
CA ASN A 142 -10.84 -10.86 9.61
C ASN A 142 -12.17 -10.52 10.28
N LYS A 143 -12.43 -9.22 10.44
CA LYS A 143 -13.67 -8.71 11.04
C LYS A 143 -14.90 -9.02 10.18
N THR A 144 -14.83 -8.76 8.88
CA THR A 144 -15.97 -8.91 7.96
C THR A 144 -16.35 -10.37 7.74
N ALA A 145 -15.35 -11.25 7.57
CA ALA A 145 -15.54 -12.67 7.35
C ALA A 145 -15.68 -13.48 8.66
N ASN A 146 -15.52 -12.83 9.81
CA ASN A 146 -15.48 -13.46 11.14
C ASN A 146 -14.50 -14.65 11.19
N VAL A 147 -13.25 -14.37 10.84
CA VAL A 147 -12.12 -15.31 10.89
C VAL A 147 -10.96 -14.73 11.67
N LYS A 148 -10.01 -15.59 12.06
CA LYS A 148 -8.77 -15.19 12.70
C LYS A 148 -7.59 -15.61 11.85
N THR A 149 -6.75 -14.64 11.48
CA THR A 149 -5.46 -14.85 10.86
C THR A 149 -4.36 -14.24 11.72
N LEU A 150 -3.17 -14.79 11.68
CA LEU A 150 -2.05 -14.36 12.52
C LEU A 150 -1.19 -13.32 11.79
N HIS A 151 -1.08 -12.12 12.35
CA HIS A 151 -0.29 -11.03 11.79
C HIS A 151 1.20 -11.20 12.03
N VAL A 152 2.00 -11.07 10.97
CA VAL A 152 3.46 -10.99 11.01
C VAL A 152 3.90 -9.64 10.45
N ALA A 153 4.39 -8.77 11.35
CA ALA A 153 4.79 -7.40 11.00
C ALA A 153 6.25 -7.35 10.50
N TYR A 154 6.47 -6.73 9.34
CA TYR A 154 7.78 -6.51 8.73
C TYR A 154 8.12 -5.02 8.66
N LYS A 155 9.40 -4.69 8.41
CA LYS A 155 9.85 -3.30 8.15
C LYS A 155 9.60 -2.85 6.70
N GLY A 156 8.58 -3.41 6.05
CA GLY A 156 8.19 -3.11 4.67
C GLY A 156 7.66 -4.33 3.96
N ILE A 157 6.84 -4.11 2.91
CA ILE A 157 6.13 -5.20 2.22
C ILE A 157 7.08 -6.14 1.45
N ALA A 158 8.24 -5.66 1.00
CA ALA A 158 9.20 -6.48 0.26
C ALA A 158 9.72 -7.65 1.12
N ALA A 159 10.01 -7.41 2.39
CA ALA A 159 10.44 -8.45 3.32
C ALA A 159 9.31 -9.47 3.58
N ALA A 160 8.08 -9.02 3.74
CA ALA A 160 6.91 -9.90 3.87
C ALA A 160 6.74 -10.79 2.62
N LEU A 161 6.86 -10.21 1.42
CA LEU A 161 6.74 -10.97 0.17
C LEU A 161 7.83 -12.02 0.01
N THR A 162 9.06 -11.73 0.46
CA THR A 162 10.14 -12.73 0.47
C THR A 162 9.74 -13.95 1.30
N ASP A 163 9.15 -13.74 2.47
CA ASP A 163 8.71 -14.83 3.35
C ASP A 163 7.45 -15.54 2.83
N VAL A 164 6.57 -14.85 2.12
CA VAL A 164 5.44 -15.52 1.43
C VAL A 164 5.97 -16.42 0.30
N VAL A 165 6.93 -15.96 -0.50
CA VAL A 165 7.57 -16.77 -1.55
C VAL A 165 8.28 -17.97 -0.95
N ALA A 166 8.95 -17.81 0.19
CA ALA A 166 9.62 -18.90 0.90
C ALA A 166 8.64 -19.90 1.56
N GLY A 167 7.37 -19.49 1.76
CA GLY A 167 6.37 -20.30 2.46
C GLY A 167 6.37 -20.16 3.98
N ASN A 168 7.15 -19.23 4.54
CA ASN A 168 7.19 -18.94 5.97
C ASN A 168 5.93 -18.18 6.44
N VAL A 169 5.32 -17.41 5.53
CA VAL A 169 4.05 -16.70 5.73
C VAL A 169 3.10 -17.10 4.63
N ALA A 170 1.83 -17.33 4.97
CA ALA A 170 0.86 -17.89 4.02
C ALA A 170 0.40 -16.88 2.96
N ILE A 171 0.09 -15.66 3.36
CA ILE A 171 -0.46 -14.61 2.49
C ILE A 171 0.17 -13.24 2.77
N ALA A 172 0.06 -12.34 1.80
CA ALA A 172 0.27 -10.91 1.98
C ALA A 172 -0.68 -10.11 1.08
N TYR A 173 -0.87 -8.84 1.44
CA TYR A 173 -1.59 -7.87 0.62
C TYR A 173 -0.59 -6.85 0.11
N ALA A 174 -0.45 -6.73 -1.21
CA ALA A 174 0.52 -5.81 -1.80
C ALA A 174 -0.01 -5.17 -3.07
N SER A 175 0.52 -4.00 -3.43
CA SER A 175 0.11 -3.32 -4.66
C SER A 175 0.48 -4.16 -5.89
N LEU A 176 -0.38 -4.12 -6.90
CA LEU A 176 -0.20 -4.90 -8.11
C LEU A 176 1.21 -4.76 -8.73
N PRO A 177 1.78 -3.55 -8.91
CA PRO A 177 3.12 -3.44 -9.48
C PRO A 177 4.20 -4.17 -8.67
N THR A 178 4.00 -4.30 -7.37
CA THR A 178 4.97 -4.97 -6.48
C THR A 178 4.94 -6.50 -6.63
N VAL A 179 3.78 -7.07 -6.98
CA VAL A 179 3.59 -8.54 -7.03
C VAL A 179 3.48 -9.09 -8.44
N GLN A 180 3.34 -8.24 -9.46
CA GLN A 180 3.07 -8.65 -10.84
C GLN A 180 4.11 -9.69 -11.32
N SER A 181 5.39 -9.40 -11.20
CA SER A 181 6.45 -10.31 -11.67
C SER A 181 6.47 -11.65 -10.91
N PHE A 182 6.09 -11.66 -9.64
CA PHE A 182 5.98 -12.91 -8.87
C PHE A 182 4.79 -13.76 -9.31
N ILE A 183 3.68 -13.11 -9.71
CA ILE A 183 2.49 -13.79 -10.23
C ILE A 183 2.79 -14.34 -11.62
N ASP A 184 3.37 -13.54 -12.51
CA ASP A 184 3.69 -13.93 -13.89
C ASP A 184 4.69 -15.10 -13.94
N THR A 185 5.59 -15.18 -12.97
CA THR A 185 6.57 -16.27 -12.84
C THR A 185 6.07 -17.45 -12.00
N GLY A 186 4.82 -17.43 -11.54
CA GLY A 186 4.23 -18.50 -10.71
C GLY A 186 4.82 -18.65 -9.31
N ARG A 187 5.61 -17.67 -8.84
CA ARG A 187 6.20 -17.66 -7.49
C ARG A 187 5.20 -17.28 -6.42
N LEU A 188 4.16 -16.55 -6.79
CA LEU A 188 2.99 -16.26 -5.98
C LEU A 188 1.72 -16.52 -6.79
N LYS A 189 0.64 -16.91 -6.11
CA LYS A 189 -0.70 -16.97 -6.70
C LYS A 189 -1.55 -15.82 -6.17
N ALA A 190 -2.30 -15.17 -7.08
CA ALA A 190 -3.24 -14.12 -6.73
C ALA A 190 -4.56 -14.75 -6.28
N LEU A 191 -5.08 -14.33 -5.11
CA LEU A 191 -6.31 -14.84 -4.54
C LEU A 191 -7.51 -13.92 -4.80
N GLY A 192 -7.27 -12.60 -4.85
CA GLY A 192 -8.30 -11.59 -5.05
C GLY A 192 -7.70 -10.19 -5.13
N VAL A 193 -8.47 -9.21 -5.58
CA VAL A 193 -8.09 -7.81 -5.63
C VAL A 193 -9.05 -6.96 -4.79
N THR A 194 -8.56 -5.85 -4.23
CA THR A 194 -9.37 -4.95 -3.39
C THR A 194 -10.14 -3.89 -4.19
N SER A 195 -10.03 -3.89 -5.50
CA SER A 195 -10.81 -2.99 -6.38
C SER A 195 -12.25 -3.50 -6.52
N PRO A 196 -13.24 -2.59 -6.71
CA PRO A 196 -14.65 -2.99 -6.87
C PRO A 196 -14.93 -3.76 -8.16
N LYS A 197 -13.96 -3.82 -9.07
CA LYS A 197 -14.02 -4.56 -10.34
C LYS A 197 -12.70 -5.28 -10.57
N ARG A 198 -12.74 -6.37 -11.33
CA ARG A 198 -11.53 -7.07 -11.81
C ARG A 198 -10.62 -6.11 -12.56
N ILE A 199 -9.32 -6.29 -12.42
CA ILE A 199 -8.32 -5.47 -13.10
C ILE A 199 -7.89 -6.14 -14.42
N PRO A 200 -7.67 -5.36 -15.50
CA PRO A 200 -7.37 -5.93 -16.83
C PRO A 200 -6.14 -6.82 -16.86
N SER A 201 -5.11 -6.52 -16.05
CA SER A 201 -3.88 -7.30 -15.98
C SER A 201 -4.02 -8.62 -15.21
N LEU A 202 -5.10 -8.81 -14.45
CA LEU A 202 -5.43 -10.05 -13.74
C LEU A 202 -6.91 -10.43 -13.97
N PRO A 203 -7.33 -10.72 -15.21
CA PRO A 203 -8.75 -10.87 -15.58
C PRO A 203 -9.44 -12.06 -14.89
N ASN A 204 -8.65 -13.06 -14.49
CA ASN A 204 -9.15 -14.27 -13.83
C ASN A 204 -9.20 -14.16 -12.30
N VAL A 205 -8.65 -13.07 -11.71
CA VAL A 205 -8.64 -12.86 -10.27
C VAL A 205 -9.90 -12.10 -9.86
N PRO A 206 -10.67 -12.61 -8.87
CA PRO A 206 -11.89 -11.95 -8.42
C PRO A 206 -11.60 -10.61 -7.72
N ALA A 207 -12.59 -9.72 -7.81
CA ALA A 207 -12.66 -8.45 -7.10
C ALA A 207 -13.46 -8.62 -5.81
#